data_67c293d8b52c26ee85101bb0c11d00f2
#
_entry.id   67c293d8b52c26ee85101bb0c11d00f2
#
_cell.length_a   1.000
_cell.length_b   1.000
_cell.length_c   1.000
_cell.angle_alpha   90.00
_cell.angle_beta   90.00
_cell.angle_gamma   90.00
#
_symmetry.space_group_name_H-M   'P 1'
#
loop_
_entity.id
_entity.type
_entity.pdbx_description
1 polymer ?
#
loop_
_entity_poly.entity_id
_entity_poly.type
_entity_poly.pdbx_seq_one_letter_code
_entity_poly.pdbx_strand_id
1 'polypeptide(L)'
;MSDRKSYKDLEMVVFDMAGTTLQIGGLIPVALREGFLEEGIELTDEEIRSIRGLSKIEATRNLLEKHIGNPTEDLIQKIHKNFLQKLEMMFDREEVRLIPGAEETFSWLKAKNLLIALNTGFERKYALMILERVGWSDIADTLVCGDEVSEGRPAPDLILESMKRLDCRNPSRVAAVGDTQSDLNAAAEAKVGLAVGVLTGAHSDDQLKLCPHHLIIPGVGDLPKYLS
;
A
#
# COMPACT_ATOMS: atom_id res chain seq x y z
N MET A 1 22.56 24.72 1.88
CA MET A 1 21.31 25.17 1.25
C MET A 1 20.86 24.03 0.38
N SER A 2 19.88 23.25 0.83
CA SER A 2 19.32 22.14 0.05
C SER A 2 18.54 22.73 -1.12
N ASP A 3 18.93 22.36 -2.34
CA ASP A 3 18.11 22.63 -3.52
C ASP A 3 16.71 22.08 -3.28
N ARG A 4 15.73 22.94 -3.04
CA ARG A 4 14.32 22.55 -3.05
C ARG A 4 14.01 22.16 -4.50
N LYS A 5 14.02 20.85 -4.77
CA LYS A 5 13.49 20.33 -6.03
C LYS A 5 12.06 20.88 -6.16
N SER A 6 11.79 21.62 -7.21
CA SER A 6 10.43 22.10 -7.49
C SER A 6 9.61 20.92 -8.01
N TYR A 7 8.60 20.50 -7.28
CA TYR A 7 7.66 19.45 -7.70
C TYR A 7 6.46 20.02 -8.48
N LYS A 8 6.64 21.19 -9.10
CA LYS A 8 5.58 21.94 -9.82
C LYS A 8 5.05 21.23 -11.07
N ASP A 9 5.82 20.27 -11.58
CA ASP A 9 5.48 19.56 -12.83
C ASP A 9 4.81 18.20 -12.56
N LEU A 10 4.41 17.93 -11.33
CA LEU A 10 3.66 16.70 -11.02
C LEU A 10 2.29 16.73 -11.70
N GLU A 11 1.88 15.57 -12.22
CA GLU A 11 0.56 15.33 -12.83
C GLU A 11 -0.29 14.39 -11.97
N MET A 12 0.36 13.50 -11.22
CA MET A 12 -0.31 12.44 -10.49
C MET A 12 0.36 12.15 -9.16
N VAL A 13 -0.45 11.78 -8.17
CA VAL A 13 0.03 11.20 -6.92
C VAL A 13 -0.61 9.84 -6.72
N VAL A 14 0.22 8.81 -6.53
CA VAL A 14 -0.18 7.44 -6.22
C VAL A 14 0.00 7.21 -4.73
N PHE A 15 -1.04 6.77 -4.04
CA PHE A 15 -1.01 6.49 -2.61
C PHE A 15 -1.23 5.01 -2.33
N ASP A 16 -0.45 4.44 -1.42
CA ASP A 16 -0.87 3.23 -0.73
C ASP A 16 -2.09 3.50 0.16
N MET A 17 -2.80 2.43 0.50
CA MET A 17 -3.99 2.52 1.36
C MET A 17 -3.65 2.32 2.84
N ALA A 18 -3.25 1.11 3.23
CA ALA A 18 -3.17 0.66 4.62
C ALA A 18 -1.90 1.14 5.33
N GLY A 19 -2.02 2.09 6.25
CA GLY A 19 -0.88 2.72 6.94
C GLY A 19 -0.49 4.07 6.33
N THR A 20 -0.97 4.35 5.12
CA THR A 20 -0.67 5.58 4.38
C THR A 20 -1.86 6.54 4.37
N THR A 21 -3.03 6.08 3.92
CA THR A 21 -4.27 6.88 3.85
C THR A 21 -5.35 6.38 4.80
N LEU A 22 -5.28 5.11 5.16
CA LEU A 22 -6.22 4.40 6.02
C LEU A 22 -5.50 3.64 7.13
N GLN A 23 -6.07 3.65 8.33
CA GLN A 23 -5.70 2.78 9.44
C GLN A 23 -6.68 1.60 9.48
N ILE A 24 -6.18 0.40 9.21
CA ILE A 24 -6.99 -0.84 9.15
C ILE A 24 -6.83 -1.67 10.44
N GLY A 25 -6.27 -1.07 11.49
CA GLY A 25 -6.05 -1.76 12.76
C GLY A 25 -5.13 -2.98 12.68
N GLY A 26 -5.28 -3.88 13.64
CA GLY A 26 -4.54 -5.16 13.71
C GLY A 26 -5.14 -6.30 12.89
N LEU A 27 -6.11 -6.04 12.00
CA LEU A 27 -6.87 -7.06 11.28
C LEU A 27 -5.99 -8.00 10.45
N ILE A 28 -5.08 -7.42 9.66
CA ILE A 28 -4.23 -8.21 8.73
C ILE A 28 -3.35 -9.22 9.49
N PRO A 29 -2.57 -8.80 10.51
CA PRO A 29 -1.79 -9.73 11.32
C PRO A 29 -2.62 -10.85 11.96
N VAL A 30 -3.78 -10.53 12.52
CA VAL A 30 -4.63 -11.52 13.18
C VAL A 30 -5.22 -12.49 12.16
N ALA A 31 -5.78 -11.99 11.06
CA ALA A 31 -6.36 -12.84 10.01
C ALA A 31 -5.32 -13.77 9.37
N LEU A 32 -4.07 -13.29 9.16
CA LEU A 32 -2.97 -14.13 8.67
C LEU A 32 -2.66 -15.25 9.65
N ARG A 33 -2.48 -14.94 10.95
CA ARG A 33 -2.21 -15.97 11.97
C ARG A 33 -3.30 -17.02 12.02
N GLU A 34 -4.56 -16.61 12.04
CA GLU A 34 -5.68 -17.54 12.07
C GLU A 34 -5.76 -18.38 10.79
N GLY A 35 -5.50 -17.81 9.62
CA GLY A 35 -5.49 -18.52 8.35
C GLY A 35 -4.39 -19.60 8.27
N PHE A 36 -3.19 -19.30 8.79
CA PHE A 36 -2.08 -20.25 8.86
C PHE A 36 -2.28 -21.30 9.96
N LEU A 37 -2.86 -20.89 11.09
CA LEU A 37 -3.11 -21.80 12.22
C LEU A 37 -4.08 -22.93 11.88
N GLU A 38 -5.01 -22.73 10.94
CA GLU A 38 -5.89 -23.79 10.42
C GLU A 38 -5.12 -24.94 9.76
N GLU A 39 -3.89 -24.69 9.28
CA GLU A 39 -2.98 -25.69 8.73
C GLU A 39 -1.87 -26.08 9.74
N GLY A 40 -2.02 -25.71 11.02
CA GLY A 40 -1.08 -26.03 12.09
C GLY A 40 0.24 -25.23 12.06
N ILE A 41 0.28 -24.10 11.34
CA ILE A 41 1.45 -23.24 11.23
C ILE A 41 1.26 -22.01 12.11
N GLU A 42 2.16 -21.81 13.08
CA GLU A 42 2.18 -20.62 13.93
C GLU A 42 3.13 -19.57 13.36
N LEU A 43 2.63 -18.33 13.18
CA LEU A 43 3.42 -17.22 12.69
C LEU A 43 3.91 -16.33 13.84
N THR A 44 5.19 -15.96 13.80
CA THR A 44 5.80 -15.02 14.72
C THR A 44 5.51 -13.56 14.34
N ASP A 45 5.70 -12.63 15.29
CA ASP A 45 5.59 -11.18 15.00
C ASP A 45 6.62 -10.71 13.98
N GLU A 46 7.82 -11.32 13.97
CA GLU A 46 8.88 -10.99 13.02
C GLU A 46 8.48 -11.38 11.59
N GLU A 47 7.89 -12.55 11.41
CA GLU A 47 7.40 -13.02 10.13
C GLU A 47 6.28 -12.14 9.59
N ILE A 48 5.31 -11.79 10.43
CA ILE A 48 4.25 -10.84 10.05
C ILE A 48 4.83 -9.48 9.65
N ARG A 49 5.86 -9.00 10.35
CA ARG A 49 6.53 -7.74 9.97
C ARG A 49 7.25 -7.85 8.64
N SER A 50 7.88 -8.97 8.35
CA SER A 50 8.71 -9.17 7.14
C SER A 50 7.91 -9.14 5.84
N ILE A 51 6.60 -9.43 5.89
CA ILE A 51 5.73 -9.49 4.68
C ILE A 51 4.88 -8.23 4.47
N ARG A 52 5.07 -7.20 5.29
CA ARG A 52 4.34 -5.94 5.16
C ARG A 52 4.63 -5.26 3.83
N GLY A 53 3.60 -4.71 3.19
CA GLY A 53 3.70 -4.06 1.89
C GLY A 53 3.64 -5.00 0.68
N LEU A 54 3.79 -6.32 0.85
CA LEU A 54 3.62 -7.31 -0.22
C LEU A 54 2.14 -7.49 -0.59
N SER A 55 1.88 -8.03 -1.78
CA SER A 55 0.56 -8.57 -2.11
C SER A 55 0.21 -9.71 -1.14
N LYS A 56 -1.09 -9.93 -0.88
CA LYS A 56 -1.48 -10.90 0.15
C LYS A 56 -1.17 -12.34 -0.24
N ILE A 57 -1.24 -12.64 -1.53
CA ILE A 57 -0.89 -13.97 -2.04
C ILE A 57 0.62 -14.22 -1.98
N GLU A 58 1.46 -13.23 -2.32
CA GLU A 58 2.92 -13.33 -2.18
C GLU A 58 3.35 -13.43 -0.70
N ALA A 59 2.72 -12.65 0.18
CA ALA A 59 2.93 -12.77 1.61
C ALA A 59 2.65 -14.18 2.11
N THR A 60 1.55 -14.80 1.66
CA THR A 60 1.21 -16.19 1.98
C THR A 60 2.25 -17.15 1.44
N ARG A 61 2.67 -17.00 0.19
CA ARG A 61 3.70 -17.83 -0.46
C ARG A 61 5.03 -17.77 0.31
N ASN A 62 5.54 -16.57 0.56
CA ASN A 62 6.84 -16.36 1.22
C ASN A 62 6.85 -16.95 2.64
N LEU A 63 5.76 -16.79 3.38
CA LEU A 63 5.64 -17.39 4.72
C LEU A 63 5.61 -18.93 4.64
N LEU A 64 4.88 -19.50 3.69
CA LEU A 64 4.84 -20.94 3.50
C LEU A 64 6.19 -21.52 3.07
N GLU A 65 6.89 -20.87 2.14
CA GLU A 65 8.23 -21.28 1.72
C GLU A 65 9.20 -21.32 2.89
N LYS A 66 9.10 -20.38 3.81
CA LYS A 66 9.93 -20.35 5.01
C LYS A 66 9.65 -21.51 5.96
N HIS A 67 8.40 -21.94 6.10
CA HIS A 67 8.00 -22.99 7.04
C HIS A 67 8.15 -24.42 6.48
N ILE A 68 7.86 -24.61 5.19
CA ILE A 68 7.81 -25.96 4.59
C ILE A 68 8.68 -26.13 3.33
N GLY A 69 9.40 -25.08 2.92
CA GLY A 69 10.37 -25.10 1.84
C GLY A 69 9.76 -24.99 0.45
N ASN A 70 8.94 -25.93 0.02
CA ASN A 70 8.36 -25.94 -1.32
C ASN A 70 6.85 -26.24 -1.26
N PRO A 71 6.03 -25.22 -0.97
CA PRO A 71 4.57 -25.40 -0.88
C PRO A 71 3.96 -25.66 -2.26
N THR A 72 2.91 -26.47 -2.29
CA THR A 72 2.10 -26.62 -3.50
C THR A 72 1.24 -25.37 -3.70
N GLU A 73 0.91 -25.07 -4.96
CA GLU A 73 0.02 -23.95 -5.27
C GLU A 73 -1.36 -24.10 -4.60
N ASP A 74 -1.89 -25.31 -4.53
CA ASP A 74 -3.16 -25.60 -3.85
C ASP A 74 -3.12 -25.22 -2.36
N LEU A 75 -2.01 -25.49 -1.67
CA LEU A 75 -1.86 -25.10 -0.27
C LEU A 75 -1.75 -23.57 -0.09
N ILE A 76 -1.03 -22.91 -1.00
CA ILE A 76 -0.94 -21.44 -1.00
C ILE A 76 -2.33 -20.83 -1.16
N GLN A 77 -3.09 -21.29 -2.15
CA GLN A 77 -4.45 -20.80 -2.41
C GLN A 77 -5.40 -21.12 -1.25
N LYS A 78 -5.28 -22.29 -0.63
CA LYS A 78 -6.08 -22.68 0.53
C LYS A 78 -5.86 -21.74 1.71
N ILE A 79 -4.61 -21.51 2.11
CA ILE A 79 -4.28 -20.63 3.24
C ILE A 79 -4.64 -19.18 2.93
N HIS A 80 -4.37 -18.73 1.71
CA HIS A 80 -4.77 -17.41 1.27
C HIS A 80 -6.29 -17.20 1.37
N LYS A 81 -7.07 -18.18 0.93
CA LYS A 81 -8.53 -18.17 1.07
C LYS A 81 -8.97 -18.13 2.54
N ASN A 82 -8.34 -18.94 3.40
CA ASN A 82 -8.61 -18.92 4.84
C ASN A 82 -8.35 -17.54 5.44
N PHE A 83 -7.19 -16.96 5.13
CA PHE A 83 -6.86 -15.59 5.51
C PHE A 83 -7.94 -14.57 5.10
N LEU A 84 -8.38 -14.62 3.84
CA LEU A 84 -9.38 -13.69 3.32
C LEU A 84 -10.75 -13.85 4.02
N GLN A 85 -11.16 -15.09 4.32
CA GLN A 85 -12.38 -15.36 5.06
C GLN A 85 -12.31 -14.80 6.49
N LYS A 86 -11.18 -14.99 7.18
CA LYS A 86 -10.97 -14.40 8.51
C LYS A 86 -11.01 -12.89 8.48
N LEU A 87 -10.33 -12.30 7.51
CA LEU A 87 -10.31 -10.86 7.31
C LEU A 87 -11.73 -10.30 7.09
N GLU A 88 -12.54 -10.93 6.24
CA GLU A 88 -13.92 -10.55 5.97
C GLU A 88 -14.79 -10.57 7.24
N MET A 89 -14.67 -11.64 8.04
CA MET A 89 -15.39 -11.76 9.33
C MET A 89 -14.97 -10.69 10.37
N MET A 90 -13.70 -10.28 10.31
CA MET A 90 -13.16 -9.28 11.24
C MET A 90 -13.52 -7.86 10.84
N PHE A 91 -13.65 -7.58 9.55
CA PHE A 91 -14.05 -6.25 9.08
C PHE A 91 -15.39 -5.80 9.68
N ASP A 92 -16.30 -6.71 10.01
CA ASP A 92 -17.57 -6.36 10.64
C ASP A 92 -17.44 -5.89 12.09
N ARG A 93 -16.31 -6.13 12.73
CA ARG A 93 -16.08 -5.90 14.16
C ARG A 93 -15.10 -4.77 14.46
N GLU A 94 -14.27 -4.37 13.50
CA GLU A 94 -13.26 -3.35 13.72
C GLU A 94 -13.48 -2.11 12.84
N GLU A 95 -13.11 -0.97 13.40
CA GLU A 95 -13.24 0.32 12.75
C GLU A 95 -12.07 0.59 11.81
N VAL A 96 -12.37 0.78 10.52
CA VAL A 96 -11.43 1.39 9.58
C VAL A 96 -11.47 2.89 9.78
N ARG A 97 -10.31 3.52 9.98
CA ARG A 97 -10.19 4.96 10.22
C ARG A 97 -9.37 5.61 9.14
N LEU A 98 -9.66 6.87 8.88
CA LEU A 98 -8.83 7.69 8.00
C LEU A 98 -7.54 8.09 8.72
N ILE A 99 -6.42 8.11 8.00
CA ILE A 99 -5.21 8.78 8.49
C ILE A 99 -5.47 10.30 8.53
N PRO A 100 -5.14 10.98 9.63
CA PRO A 100 -5.37 12.40 9.75
C PRO A 100 -4.77 13.21 8.59
N GLY A 101 -5.57 14.09 8.01
CA GLY A 101 -5.18 14.94 6.89
C GLY A 101 -5.26 14.28 5.50
N ALA A 102 -5.70 13.03 5.39
CA ALA A 102 -5.81 12.34 4.09
C ALA A 102 -6.86 13.01 3.18
N GLU A 103 -8.06 13.29 3.70
CA GLU A 103 -9.13 13.94 2.92
C GLU A 103 -8.77 15.37 2.51
N GLU A 104 -8.17 16.12 3.42
CA GLU A 104 -7.70 17.48 3.14
C GLU A 104 -6.60 17.47 2.07
N THR A 105 -5.70 16.49 2.10
CA THR A 105 -4.66 16.32 1.09
C THR A 105 -5.27 15.99 -0.27
N PHE A 106 -6.24 15.07 -0.33
CA PHE A 106 -6.91 14.74 -1.59
C PHE A 106 -7.69 15.94 -2.15
N SER A 107 -8.39 16.68 -1.29
CA SER A 107 -9.09 17.90 -1.68
C SER A 107 -8.12 18.95 -2.22
N TRP A 108 -6.97 19.12 -1.57
CA TRP A 108 -5.91 20.02 -2.02
C TRP A 108 -5.33 19.60 -3.38
N LEU A 109 -5.06 18.31 -3.58
CA LEU A 109 -4.57 17.77 -4.86
C LEU A 109 -5.56 18.00 -5.99
N LYS A 110 -6.85 17.71 -5.76
CA LYS A 110 -7.92 17.99 -6.73
C LYS A 110 -8.02 19.47 -7.10
N ALA A 111 -7.87 20.37 -6.12
CA ALA A 111 -7.85 21.83 -6.36
C ALA A 111 -6.62 22.28 -7.18
N LYS A 112 -5.56 21.49 -7.23
CA LYS A 112 -4.37 21.69 -8.07
C LYS A 112 -4.44 20.95 -9.42
N ASN A 113 -5.56 20.31 -9.73
CA ASN A 113 -5.75 19.46 -10.92
C ASN A 113 -4.73 18.31 -11.00
N LEU A 114 -4.28 17.77 -9.85
CA LEU A 114 -3.44 16.60 -9.78
C LEU A 114 -4.32 15.35 -9.72
N LEU A 115 -4.00 14.36 -10.55
CA LEU A 115 -4.66 13.07 -10.55
C LEU A 115 -4.30 12.28 -9.29
N ILE A 116 -5.26 11.55 -8.74
CA ILE A 116 -5.12 10.76 -7.53
C ILE A 116 -5.35 9.29 -7.87
N ALA A 117 -4.35 8.46 -7.62
CA ALA A 117 -4.48 7.01 -7.69
C ALA A 117 -4.34 6.40 -6.29
N LEU A 118 -5.19 5.44 -5.96
CA LEU A 118 -4.96 4.53 -4.85
C LEU A 118 -4.40 3.22 -5.39
N ASN A 119 -3.41 2.65 -4.70
CA ASN A 119 -2.97 1.29 -4.96
C ASN A 119 -2.87 0.49 -3.66
N THR A 120 -3.01 -0.82 -3.77
CA THR A 120 -2.98 -1.68 -2.60
C THR A 120 -2.58 -3.11 -2.96
N GLY A 121 -1.95 -3.82 -2.03
CA GLY A 121 -1.72 -5.26 -2.14
C GLY A 121 -2.96 -6.12 -1.83
N PHE A 122 -4.11 -5.52 -1.50
CA PHE A 122 -5.37 -6.25 -1.39
C PHE A 122 -5.95 -6.59 -2.76
N GLU A 123 -6.77 -7.65 -2.81
CA GLU A 123 -7.66 -7.90 -3.93
C GLU A 123 -8.76 -6.82 -4.00
N ARG A 124 -9.25 -6.56 -5.21
CA ARG A 124 -10.22 -5.51 -5.49
C ARG A 124 -11.48 -5.58 -4.62
N LYS A 125 -12.01 -6.80 -4.40
CA LYS A 125 -13.17 -7.02 -3.53
C LYS A 125 -12.97 -6.36 -2.16
N TYR A 126 -11.84 -6.62 -1.52
CA TYR A 126 -11.56 -6.14 -0.16
C TYR A 126 -11.19 -4.65 -0.13
N ALA A 127 -10.48 -4.18 -1.14
CA ALA A 127 -10.18 -2.76 -1.27
C ALA A 127 -11.46 -1.92 -1.38
N LEU A 128 -12.43 -2.35 -2.20
CA LEU A 128 -13.72 -1.68 -2.34
C LEU A 128 -14.53 -1.72 -1.04
N MET A 129 -14.58 -2.85 -0.33
CA MET A 129 -15.23 -2.95 0.97
C MET A 129 -14.65 -1.96 1.99
N ILE A 130 -13.33 -1.80 2.00
CA ILE A 130 -12.64 -0.85 2.88
C ILE A 130 -13.03 0.59 2.53
N LEU A 131 -12.98 0.95 1.25
CA LEU A 131 -13.30 2.29 0.77
C LEU A 131 -14.77 2.66 1.01
N GLU A 132 -15.69 1.72 0.80
CA GLU A 132 -17.12 1.94 1.07
C GLU A 132 -17.38 2.26 2.54
N ARG A 133 -16.72 1.56 3.47
CA ARG A 133 -16.87 1.78 4.92
C ARG A 133 -16.48 3.18 5.38
N VAL A 134 -15.51 3.78 4.72
CA VAL A 134 -15.06 5.15 5.04
C VAL A 134 -15.67 6.21 4.12
N GLY A 135 -16.61 5.83 3.26
CA GLY A 135 -17.30 6.76 2.35
C GLY A 135 -16.41 7.23 1.19
N TRP A 136 -15.39 6.46 0.81
CA TRP A 136 -14.38 6.84 -0.18
C TRP A 136 -14.56 6.15 -1.55
N SER A 137 -15.79 5.79 -1.92
CA SER A 137 -16.05 5.11 -3.20
C SER A 137 -15.56 5.88 -4.43
N ASP A 138 -15.55 7.23 -4.36
CA ASP A 138 -15.16 8.12 -5.46
C ASP A 138 -14.05 9.12 -5.05
N ILE A 139 -13.22 8.75 -4.07
CA ILE A 139 -12.20 9.66 -3.54
C ILE A 139 -11.03 9.87 -4.49
N ALA A 140 -10.69 8.87 -5.30
CA ALA A 140 -9.57 8.85 -6.24
C ALA A 140 -10.04 8.65 -7.68
N ASP A 141 -9.21 9.06 -8.64
CA ASP A 141 -9.48 8.92 -10.07
C ASP A 141 -9.29 7.47 -10.55
N THR A 142 -8.48 6.68 -9.84
CA THR A 142 -8.35 5.23 -10.07
C THR A 142 -7.94 4.49 -8.80
N LEU A 143 -8.28 3.20 -8.77
CA LEU A 143 -7.84 2.23 -7.78
C LEU A 143 -7.19 1.05 -8.51
N VAL A 144 -5.97 0.66 -8.11
CA VAL A 144 -5.28 -0.53 -8.62
C VAL A 144 -4.98 -1.48 -7.47
N CYS A 145 -5.37 -2.74 -7.63
CA CYS A 145 -5.33 -3.78 -6.60
C CYS A 145 -4.34 -4.88 -6.94
N GLY A 146 -3.91 -5.64 -5.94
CA GLY A 146 -2.89 -6.66 -6.08
C GLY A 146 -3.25 -7.81 -7.03
N ASP A 147 -4.54 -8.08 -7.23
CA ASP A 147 -5.07 -9.08 -8.16
C ASP A 147 -5.22 -8.58 -9.62
N GLU A 148 -4.87 -7.31 -9.88
CA GLU A 148 -4.98 -6.67 -11.19
C GLU A 148 -3.63 -6.48 -11.89
N VAL A 149 -2.54 -6.92 -11.28
CA VAL A 149 -1.17 -6.79 -11.79
C VAL A 149 -0.45 -8.12 -11.77
N SER A 150 0.60 -8.25 -12.58
CA SER A 150 1.39 -9.48 -12.65
C SER A 150 2.23 -9.69 -11.40
N GLU A 151 2.86 -8.62 -10.91
CA GLU A 151 3.71 -8.66 -9.73
C GLU A 151 3.31 -7.56 -8.73
N GLY A 152 3.20 -7.93 -7.46
CA GLY A 152 2.97 -7.00 -6.37
C GLY A 152 4.25 -6.27 -5.97
N ARG A 153 4.14 -5.26 -5.06
CA ARG A 153 5.29 -4.60 -4.49
C ARG A 153 6.28 -5.60 -3.89
N PRO A 154 7.60 -5.42 -4.07
CA PRO A 154 8.29 -4.21 -4.48
C PRO A 154 8.36 -3.96 -5.98
N ALA A 155 7.74 -4.79 -6.84
CA ALA A 155 7.65 -4.52 -8.27
C ALA A 155 6.85 -3.23 -8.56
N PRO A 156 7.13 -2.54 -9.68
CA PRO A 156 6.52 -1.24 -9.99
C PRO A 156 5.10 -1.34 -10.56
N ASP A 157 4.57 -2.54 -10.78
CA ASP A 157 3.38 -2.81 -11.59
C ASP A 157 2.14 -2.04 -11.14
N LEU A 158 1.89 -1.93 -9.82
CA LEU A 158 0.76 -1.17 -9.29
C LEU A 158 0.84 0.32 -9.66
N ILE A 159 2.04 0.90 -9.63
CA ILE A 159 2.27 2.30 -10.01
C ILE A 159 2.12 2.46 -11.52
N LEU A 160 2.74 1.59 -12.30
CA LEU A 160 2.69 1.63 -13.77
C LEU A 160 1.28 1.42 -14.31
N GLU A 161 0.51 0.51 -13.72
CA GLU A 161 -0.90 0.31 -14.09
C GLU A 161 -1.76 1.52 -13.70
N SER A 162 -1.49 2.16 -12.54
CA SER A 162 -2.15 3.42 -12.17
C SER A 162 -1.88 4.53 -13.19
N MET A 163 -0.62 4.67 -13.61
CA MET A 163 -0.20 5.62 -14.65
C MET A 163 -0.88 5.36 -15.99
N LYS A 164 -0.96 4.10 -16.39
CA LYS A 164 -1.60 3.67 -17.63
C LYS A 164 -3.09 3.98 -17.64
N ARG A 165 -3.81 3.71 -16.54
CA ARG A 165 -5.26 3.99 -16.42
C ARG A 165 -5.59 5.48 -16.50
N LEU A 166 -4.68 6.33 -16.04
CA LEU A 166 -4.85 7.79 -16.04
C LEU A 166 -4.09 8.51 -17.17
N ASP A 167 -3.57 7.77 -18.15
CA ASP A 167 -2.77 8.26 -19.30
C ASP A 167 -1.58 9.17 -18.89
N CYS A 168 -1.03 8.95 -17.69
CA CYS A 168 0.16 9.63 -17.22
C CYS A 168 1.41 8.88 -17.69
N ARG A 169 2.06 9.36 -18.76
CA ARG A 169 3.12 8.62 -19.46
C ARG A 169 4.52 8.87 -18.91
N ASN A 170 4.73 9.92 -18.15
CA ASN A 170 6.03 10.30 -17.65
C ASN A 170 6.17 10.02 -16.15
N PRO A 171 6.90 8.97 -15.73
CA PRO A 171 7.08 8.66 -14.31
C PRO A 171 7.72 9.81 -13.52
N SER A 172 8.56 10.64 -14.15
CA SER A 172 9.17 11.78 -13.45
C SER A 172 8.16 12.85 -13.00
N ARG A 173 6.92 12.79 -13.50
CA ARG A 173 5.79 13.66 -13.12
C ARG A 173 4.82 12.97 -12.14
N VAL A 174 5.22 11.85 -11.57
CA VAL A 174 4.44 11.08 -10.60
C VAL A 174 5.09 11.17 -9.23
N ALA A 175 4.28 11.37 -8.20
CA ALA A 175 4.66 11.11 -6.82
C ALA A 175 4.07 9.76 -6.38
N ALA A 176 4.83 8.98 -5.62
CA ALA A 176 4.34 7.78 -4.95
C ALA A 176 4.54 7.91 -3.44
N VAL A 177 3.49 7.62 -2.67
CA VAL A 177 3.44 7.79 -1.21
C VAL A 177 3.09 6.46 -0.57
N GLY A 178 3.90 6.01 0.38
CA GLY A 178 3.68 4.75 1.08
C GLY A 178 4.38 4.70 2.44
N ASP A 179 4.04 3.72 3.26
CA ASP A 179 4.54 3.57 4.63
C ASP A 179 5.52 2.40 4.81
N THR A 180 5.83 1.67 3.72
CA THR A 180 6.71 0.50 3.77
C THR A 180 7.93 0.64 2.85
N GLN A 181 8.95 -0.17 3.12
CA GLN A 181 10.10 -0.32 2.22
C GLN A 181 9.67 -0.83 0.84
N SER A 182 8.65 -1.69 0.77
CA SER A 182 8.10 -2.20 -0.49
C SER A 182 7.50 -1.10 -1.36
N ASP A 183 6.86 -0.09 -0.75
CA ASP A 183 6.34 1.09 -1.47
C ASP A 183 7.46 1.92 -2.07
N LEU A 184 8.49 2.22 -1.26
CA LEU A 184 9.62 3.03 -1.71
C LEU A 184 10.45 2.33 -2.78
N ASN A 185 10.64 1.01 -2.69
CA ASN A 185 11.31 0.23 -3.71
C ASN A 185 10.49 0.18 -5.01
N ALA A 186 9.17 -0.03 -4.93
CA ALA A 186 8.28 0.04 -6.09
C ALA A 186 8.32 1.43 -6.76
N ALA A 187 8.36 2.51 -5.97
CA ALA A 187 8.50 3.87 -6.47
C ALA A 187 9.85 4.08 -7.20
N ALA A 188 10.94 3.53 -6.66
CA ALA A 188 12.26 3.60 -7.28
C ALA A 188 12.31 2.80 -8.61
N GLU A 189 11.76 1.58 -8.62
CA GLU A 189 11.69 0.75 -9.83
C GLU A 189 10.78 1.37 -10.91
N ALA A 190 9.68 2.01 -10.51
CA ALA A 190 8.83 2.79 -11.41
C ALA A 190 9.49 4.09 -11.89
N LYS A 191 10.63 4.50 -11.30
CA LYS A 191 11.37 5.73 -11.60
C LYS A 191 10.53 6.99 -11.43
N VAL A 192 9.67 7.02 -10.39
CA VAL A 192 8.83 8.19 -10.12
C VAL A 192 9.67 9.42 -9.77
N GLY A 193 9.15 10.60 -10.09
CA GLY A 193 9.83 11.88 -9.79
C GLY A 193 9.93 12.19 -8.30
N LEU A 194 9.01 11.65 -7.48
CA LEU A 194 8.97 11.87 -6.05
C LEU A 194 8.51 10.61 -5.31
N ALA A 195 9.41 9.96 -4.57
CA ALA A 195 9.11 8.87 -3.66
C ALA A 195 9.02 9.41 -2.21
N VAL A 196 7.89 9.22 -1.55
CA VAL A 196 7.59 9.74 -0.21
C VAL A 196 7.27 8.61 0.75
N GLY A 197 8.04 8.50 1.83
CA GLY A 197 7.72 7.66 2.97
C GLY A 197 6.86 8.40 3.99
N VAL A 198 5.84 7.75 4.54
CA VAL A 198 5.04 8.28 5.66
C VAL A 198 5.23 7.42 6.91
N LEU A 199 5.23 8.09 8.09
CA LEU A 199 5.49 7.44 9.39
C LEU A 199 4.20 7.01 10.13
N THR A 200 3.08 7.01 9.43
CA THR A 200 1.77 6.64 10.00
C THR A 200 1.49 5.13 9.99
N GLY A 201 2.34 4.36 9.33
CA GLY A 201 2.09 2.93 9.09
C GLY A 201 3.11 1.98 9.71
N ALA A 202 3.56 1.03 8.90
CA ALA A 202 4.24 -0.17 9.37
C ALA A 202 5.72 0.00 9.67
N HIS A 203 6.43 0.87 8.92
CA HIS A 203 7.88 1.00 9.04
C HIS A 203 8.28 2.31 9.73
N SER A 204 9.34 2.20 10.55
CA SER A 204 9.94 3.36 11.20
C SER A 204 10.75 4.21 10.21
N ASP A 205 11.11 5.43 10.63
CA ASP A 205 11.99 6.34 9.90
C ASP A 205 13.33 5.66 9.52
N ASP A 206 13.95 4.94 10.47
CA ASP A 206 15.21 4.22 10.21
C ASP A 206 15.05 3.12 9.16
N GLN A 207 13.92 2.42 9.14
CA GLN A 207 13.64 1.39 8.15
C GLN A 207 13.41 2.00 6.76
N LEU A 208 12.61 3.06 6.66
CA LEU A 208 12.33 3.73 5.39
C LEU A 208 13.59 4.37 4.78
N LYS A 209 14.49 4.88 5.61
CA LYS A 209 15.79 5.43 5.17
C LYS A 209 16.71 4.43 4.49
N LEU A 210 16.48 3.14 4.66
CA LEU A 210 17.26 2.09 3.97
C LEU A 210 16.90 1.95 2.48
N CYS A 211 15.80 2.55 2.05
CA CYS A 211 15.33 2.47 0.65
C CYS A 211 15.52 3.80 -0.08
N PRO A 212 15.58 3.78 -1.42
CA PRO A 212 15.58 5.00 -2.21
C PRO A 212 14.32 5.83 -1.92
N HIS A 213 14.49 7.06 -1.49
CA HIS A 213 13.40 7.99 -1.20
C HIS A 213 13.82 9.43 -1.48
N HIS A 214 12.86 10.32 -1.63
CA HIS A 214 13.08 11.75 -1.74
C HIS A 214 12.70 12.48 -0.44
N LEU A 215 11.61 12.03 0.19
CA LEU A 215 11.10 12.59 1.43
C LEU A 215 10.65 11.48 2.37
N ILE A 216 10.81 11.71 3.68
CA ILE A 216 10.09 11.00 4.73
C ILE A 216 9.37 12.05 5.55
N ILE A 217 8.05 11.91 5.70
CA ILE A 217 7.17 12.88 6.34
C ILE A 217 6.33 12.22 7.44
N PRO A 218 5.85 12.97 8.44
CA PRO A 218 5.07 12.39 9.53
C PRO A 218 3.82 11.64 9.08
N GLY A 219 3.12 12.15 8.06
CA GLY A 219 1.93 11.55 7.51
C GLY A 219 1.47 12.23 6.23
N VAL A 220 0.47 11.63 5.57
CA VAL A 220 -0.06 12.12 4.29
C VAL A 220 -0.57 13.56 4.37
N GLY A 221 -1.08 14.00 5.54
CA GLY A 221 -1.55 15.36 5.78
C GLY A 221 -0.46 16.44 5.68
N ASP A 222 0.81 16.05 5.75
CA ASP A 222 1.92 16.97 5.60
C ASP A 222 2.36 17.16 4.14
N LEU A 223 1.93 16.30 3.22
CA LEU A 223 2.35 16.29 1.82
C LEU A 223 2.16 17.65 1.11
N PRO A 224 1.05 18.38 1.28
CA PRO A 224 0.86 19.69 0.64
C PRO A 224 1.95 20.72 0.95
N LYS A 225 2.58 20.65 2.13
CA LYS A 225 3.67 21.57 2.53
C LYS A 225 4.94 21.42 1.70
N TYR A 226 5.12 20.24 1.10
CA TYR A 226 6.30 19.90 0.30
C TYR A 226 6.05 20.07 -1.21
N LEU A 227 4.78 20.06 -1.63
CA LEU A 227 4.38 20.21 -3.04
C LEU A 227 4.00 21.66 -3.40
N SER A 228 3.98 22.57 -2.41
CA SER A 228 3.59 23.99 -2.57
C SER A 228 4.71 24.86 -3.14
#